data_426bb9c3c6ce326a3df4e1aa93e96ea8
#
_entry.id   426bb9c3c6ce326a3df4e1aa93e96ea8
#
_cell.length_a   1.000
_cell.length_b   1.000
_cell.length_c   1.000
_cell.angle_alpha   90.00
_cell.angle_beta   90.00
_cell.angle_gamma   90.00
#
_symmetry.space_group_name_H-M   'P 1'
#
loop_
_entity.id
_entity.type
_entity.pdbx_description
1 polymer ?
#
loop_
_entity_poly.entity_id
_entity_poly.type
_entity_poly.pdbx_seq_one_letter_code
_entity_poly.pdbx_strand_id
1 'polypeptide(L)'
;MRKYFLLFVAVFATTFLFGQSSFKKSDIYLEAGGNGLFGSINYERQLTKRPGLGARVGIGFYSENNFYLTIPVGVNYLFKLKRENSFIDAGLGATWSRSDGKVFGNSKNPNGDHFVNFIPSIGYRRHTTKNVMWRVSFTPVANKYGLIPWLGASIGKRF
;
A
#
# COMPACT_ATOMS: atom_id res chain seq x y z
N MET A 1 36.72 7.17 -7.96
CA MET A 1 35.28 7.50 -7.88
C MET A 1 34.55 7.17 -9.18
N ARG A 2 35.00 7.58 -10.36
CA ARG A 2 34.34 7.34 -11.67
C ARG A 2 34.09 5.85 -11.99
N LYS A 3 35.01 4.93 -11.62
CA LYS A 3 34.87 3.47 -11.86
C LYS A 3 33.77 2.84 -11.03
N TYR A 4 33.58 3.26 -9.79
CA TYR A 4 32.52 2.72 -8.90
C TYR A 4 31.14 3.27 -9.29
N PHE A 5 31.09 4.50 -9.82
CA PHE A 5 29.83 5.05 -10.35
C PHE A 5 29.35 4.26 -11.58
N LEU A 6 30.27 3.91 -12.51
CA LEU A 6 29.93 3.08 -13.67
C LEU A 6 29.50 1.67 -13.28
N LEU A 7 30.13 1.08 -12.25
CA LEU A 7 29.72 -0.24 -11.72
C LEU A 7 28.31 -0.18 -11.08
N PHE A 8 28.01 0.87 -10.34
CA PHE A 8 26.69 1.10 -9.76
C PHE A 8 25.61 1.27 -10.82
N VAL A 9 25.88 2.05 -11.88
CA VAL A 9 24.97 2.23 -13.02
C VAL A 9 24.79 0.92 -13.79
N ALA A 10 25.85 0.12 -13.99
CA ALA A 10 25.75 -1.17 -14.66
C ALA A 10 24.93 -2.18 -13.86
N VAL A 11 25.08 -2.25 -12.54
CA VAL A 11 24.26 -3.10 -11.66
C VAL A 11 22.80 -2.66 -11.68
N PHE A 12 22.53 -1.36 -11.71
CA PHE A 12 21.17 -0.83 -11.83
C PHE A 12 20.54 -1.14 -13.20
N ALA A 13 21.32 -1.04 -14.29
CA ALA A 13 20.84 -1.34 -15.64
C ALA A 13 20.47 -2.83 -15.83
N THR A 14 21.19 -3.75 -15.18
CA THR A 14 20.90 -5.19 -15.29
C THR A 14 19.57 -5.61 -14.63
N THR A 15 19.06 -4.82 -13.68
CA THR A 15 17.77 -5.10 -13.04
C THR A 15 16.57 -4.85 -13.96
N PHE A 16 16.72 -4.10 -15.04
CA PHE A 16 15.65 -3.81 -16.00
C PHE A 16 15.50 -4.86 -17.11
N LEU A 17 16.45 -5.80 -17.26
CA LEU A 17 16.44 -6.78 -18.35
C LEU A 17 15.67 -8.08 -18.07
N PHE A 18 15.10 -8.26 -16.86
CA PHE A 18 14.34 -9.45 -16.49
C PHE A 18 12.82 -9.24 -16.55
N GLY A 19 12.26 -8.99 -17.73
CA GLY A 19 10.89 -8.58 -17.71
C GLY A 19 9.95 -8.86 -18.86
N GLN A 20 9.98 -9.99 -19.49
CA GLN A 20 8.84 -10.41 -20.33
C GLN A 20 8.01 -11.50 -19.63
N SER A 21 7.43 -11.19 -18.49
CA SER A 21 6.32 -11.97 -17.97
C SER A 21 5.02 -11.29 -18.42
N SER A 22 4.09 -12.05 -19.00
CA SER A 22 2.76 -11.56 -19.35
C SER A 22 1.96 -11.02 -18.14
N PHE A 23 2.45 -11.28 -16.94
CA PHE A 23 1.91 -10.78 -15.67
C PHE A 23 2.61 -9.48 -15.27
N LYS A 24 1.87 -8.39 -15.31
CA LYS A 24 2.34 -7.08 -14.84
C LYS A 24 2.49 -7.09 -13.33
N LYS A 25 3.69 -6.76 -12.85
CA LYS A 25 4.07 -6.94 -11.46
C LYS A 25 3.92 -5.69 -10.60
N SER A 26 3.83 -4.54 -11.22
CA SER A 26 3.80 -3.26 -10.51
C SER A 26 2.44 -2.59 -10.67
N ASP A 27 1.94 -2.02 -9.57
CA ASP A 27 0.70 -1.26 -9.53
C ASP A 27 0.97 0.11 -8.89
N ILE A 28 0.42 1.18 -9.48
CA ILE A 28 0.23 2.46 -8.80
C ILE A 28 -1.26 2.67 -8.65
N TYR A 29 -1.69 2.98 -7.42
CA TYR A 29 -3.11 3.12 -7.14
C TYR A 29 -3.42 4.19 -6.09
N LEU A 30 -4.60 4.75 -6.21
CA LEU A 30 -5.24 5.55 -5.18
C LEU A 30 -6.03 4.64 -4.26
N GLU A 31 -6.00 4.91 -2.98
CA GLU A 31 -6.76 4.21 -1.96
C GLU A 31 -7.52 5.23 -1.12
N ALA A 32 -8.81 5.01 -0.97
CA ALA A 32 -9.65 5.70 0.00
C ALA A 32 -9.91 4.76 1.17
N GLY A 33 -9.65 5.21 2.38
CA GLY A 33 -9.63 4.33 3.55
C GLY A 33 -8.40 3.41 3.53
N GLY A 34 -8.59 2.17 3.95
CA GLY A 34 -7.54 1.14 3.88
C GLY A 34 -6.31 1.43 4.73
N ASN A 35 -5.14 1.03 4.24
CA ASN A 35 -3.89 1.19 4.97
C ASN A 35 -3.44 2.65 5.09
N GLY A 36 -3.81 3.50 4.15
CA GLY A 36 -3.51 4.93 4.18
C GLY A 36 -4.38 5.73 5.15
N LEU A 37 -5.33 5.07 5.82
CA LEU A 37 -6.36 5.59 6.71
C LEU A 37 -7.44 6.38 5.95
N PHE A 38 -7.20 7.58 5.50
CA PHE A 38 -8.20 8.41 4.79
C PHE A 38 -8.03 8.31 3.28
N GLY A 39 -6.92 8.81 2.76
CA GLY A 39 -6.59 8.77 1.36
C GLY A 39 -5.10 8.64 1.14
N SER A 40 -4.67 7.82 0.18
CA SER A 40 -3.26 7.62 -0.11
C SER A 40 -3.00 7.27 -1.57
N ILE A 41 -1.78 7.56 -2.01
CA ILE A 41 -1.20 7.06 -3.25
C ILE A 41 -0.21 5.98 -2.89
N ASN A 42 -0.33 4.83 -3.51
CA ASN A 42 0.45 3.65 -3.18
C ASN A 42 1.13 3.07 -4.42
N TYR A 43 2.32 2.56 -4.21
CA TYR A 43 3.02 1.68 -5.13
C TYR A 43 3.07 0.28 -4.54
N GLU A 44 2.72 -0.73 -5.34
CA GLU A 44 2.82 -2.13 -4.98
C GLU A 44 3.61 -2.89 -6.03
N ARG A 45 4.43 -3.83 -5.60
CA ARG A 45 5.17 -4.72 -6.48
C ARG A 45 5.01 -6.16 -6.04
N GLN A 46 4.59 -7.00 -6.97
CA GLN A 46 4.59 -8.45 -6.80
C GLN A 46 6.02 -8.98 -6.85
N LEU A 47 6.43 -9.68 -5.82
CA LEU A 47 7.79 -10.23 -5.65
C LEU A 47 7.94 -11.55 -6.39
N THR A 48 6.84 -12.21 -6.71
CA THR A 48 6.79 -13.49 -7.40
C THR A 48 6.57 -13.32 -8.90
N LYS A 49 6.93 -14.34 -9.70
CA LYS A 49 6.70 -14.36 -11.17
C LYS A 49 5.22 -14.50 -11.53
N ARG A 50 4.39 -14.97 -10.62
CA ARG A 50 2.93 -15.13 -10.74
C ARG A 50 2.25 -14.33 -9.64
N PRO A 51 0.93 -14.07 -9.72
CA PRO A 51 0.20 -13.47 -8.61
C PRO A 51 0.46 -14.23 -7.30
N GLY A 52 0.88 -13.54 -6.27
CA GLY A 52 1.29 -14.13 -4.99
C GLY A 52 1.73 -13.06 -4.01
N LEU A 53 2.94 -13.23 -3.46
CA LEU A 53 3.50 -12.30 -2.50
C LEU A 53 3.82 -10.95 -3.16
N GLY A 54 3.34 -9.86 -2.56
CA GLY A 54 3.61 -8.48 -2.93
C GLY A 54 4.09 -7.65 -1.74
N ALA A 55 4.77 -6.55 -2.04
CA ALA A 55 5.13 -5.52 -1.07
C ALA A 55 4.58 -4.18 -1.56
N ARG A 56 4.12 -3.35 -0.61
CA ARG A 56 3.53 -2.04 -0.91
C ARG A 56 4.09 -0.96 0.00
N VAL A 57 4.15 0.25 -0.55
CA VAL A 57 4.51 1.47 0.16
C VAL A 57 3.67 2.61 -0.40
N GLY A 58 3.32 3.57 0.43
CA GLY A 58 2.52 4.70 0.00
C GLY A 58 2.77 5.96 0.82
N ILE A 59 2.08 7.00 0.42
CA ILE A 59 1.98 8.24 1.15
C ILE A 59 0.52 8.69 1.13
N GLY A 60 0.00 9.03 2.29
CA GLY A 60 -1.35 9.55 2.44
C GLY A 60 -1.33 10.89 3.17
N PHE A 61 -2.32 11.70 2.87
CA PHE A 61 -2.54 12.96 3.56
C PHE A 61 -4.02 13.25 3.64
N TYR A 62 -4.39 13.91 4.69
CA TYR A 62 -5.73 14.42 4.91
C TYR A 62 -5.64 15.75 5.67
N SER A 63 -6.47 16.70 5.31
CA SER A 63 -6.53 17.99 5.97
C SER A 63 -7.98 18.46 6.01
N GLU A 64 -8.51 18.66 7.20
CA GLU A 64 -9.79 19.31 7.42
C GLU A 64 -9.56 20.51 8.36
N ASN A 65 -9.28 20.28 9.65
CA ASN A 65 -8.85 21.28 10.60
C ASN A 65 -7.38 21.13 11.02
N ASN A 66 -6.81 19.94 10.78
CA ASN A 66 -5.44 19.58 11.12
C ASN A 66 -4.84 18.77 9.97
N PHE A 67 -3.54 18.87 9.80
CA PHE A 67 -2.82 18.12 8.78
C PHE A 67 -2.43 16.73 9.30
N TYR A 68 -2.75 15.71 8.51
CA TYR A 68 -2.38 14.32 8.76
C TYR A 68 -1.50 13.80 7.62
N LEU A 69 -0.35 13.31 7.98
CA LEU A 69 0.55 12.58 7.09
C LEU A 69 0.58 11.12 7.49
N THR A 70 0.43 10.22 6.52
CA THR A 70 0.54 8.78 6.73
C THR A 70 1.53 8.17 5.77
N ILE A 71 2.32 7.21 6.25
CA ILE A 71 3.24 6.42 5.43
C ILE A 71 2.88 4.95 5.63
N PRO A 72 1.97 4.41 4.80
CA PRO A 72 1.63 3.00 4.82
C PRO A 72 2.72 2.16 4.17
N VAL A 73 3.11 1.08 4.83
CA VAL A 73 3.94 0.01 4.29
C VAL A 73 3.28 -1.33 4.56
N GLY A 74 3.51 -2.33 3.74
CA GLY A 74 2.92 -3.63 3.98
C GLY A 74 3.31 -4.69 2.98
N VAL A 75 2.87 -5.89 3.29
CA VAL A 75 2.96 -7.06 2.42
C VAL A 75 1.57 -7.64 2.22
N ASN A 76 1.37 -8.27 1.07
CA ASN A 76 0.11 -8.92 0.75
C ASN A 76 0.34 -10.19 -0.06
N TYR A 77 -0.65 -11.04 -0.08
CA TYR A 77 -0.66 -12.24 -0.89
C TYR A 77 -1.96 -12.33 -1.70
N LEU A 78 -1.81 -12.58 -3.00
CA LEU A 78 -2.92 -12.71 -3.94
C LEU A 78 -3.27 -14.19 -4.14
N PHE A 79 -4.38 -14.62 -3.57
CA PHE A 79 -4.95 -15.94 -3.81
C PHE A 79 -5.83 -15.91 -5.05
N LYS A 80 -5.40 -16.62 -6.12
CA LYS A 80 -6.14 -16.64 -7.38
C LYS A 80 -7.48 -17.35 -7.21
N LEU A 81 -8.54 -16.70 -7.67
CA LEU A 81 -9.87 -17.28 -7.74
C LEU A 81 -10.10 -18.02 -9.07
N LYS A 82 -11.15 -18.86 -9.13
CA LYS A 82 -11.57 -19.55 -10.35
C LYS A 82 -11.89 -18.57 -11.49
N ARG A 83 -12.42 -17.39 -11.15
CA ARG A 83 -12.68 -16.33 -12.11
C ARG A 83 -11.37 -15.68 -12.54
N GLU A 84 -11.17 -15.55 -13.84
CA GLU A 84 -9.96 -14.94 -14.40
C GLU A 84 -9.73 -13.52 -13.86
N ASN A 85 -8.45 -13.23 -13.59
CA ASN A 85 -7.99 -11.92 -13.11
C ASN A 85 -8.67 -11.43 -11.80
N SER A 86 -9.19 -12.36 -11.01
CA SER A 86 -9.81 -12.10 -9.72
C SER A 86 -9.06 -12.80 -8.59
N PHE A 87 -8.92 -12.11 -7.46
CA PHE A 87 -8.09 -12.55 -6.33
C PHE A 87 -8.74 -12.20 -5.00
N ILE A 88 -8.53 -13.06 -4.00
CA ILE A 88 -8.58 -12.63 -2.61
C ILE A 88 -7.21 -12.04 -2.29
N ASP A 89 -7.19 -10.83 -1.78
CA ASP A 89 -5.99 -10.09 -1.36
C ASP A 89 -5.96 -10.08 0.15
N ALA A 90 -5.05 -10.84 0.76
CA ALA A 90 -4.84 -10.85 2.20
C ALA A 90 -3.48 -10.22 2.51
N GLY A 91 -3.41 -9.35 3.49
CA GLY A 91 -2.18 -8.62 3.77
C GLY A 91 -2.04 -8.18 5.22
N LEU A 92 -0.83 -7.75 5.52
CA LEU A 92 -0.46 -7.10 6.77
C LEU A 92 0.21 -5.77 6.45
N GLY A 93 -0.22 -4.71 7.10
CA GLY A 93 0.34 -3.39 6.95
C GLY A 93 0.69 -2.75 8.28
N ALA A 94 1.63 -1.82 8.22
CA ALA A 94 1.92 -0.89 9.28
C ALA A 94 1.87 0.52 8.69
N THR A 95 1.19 1.43 9.37
CA THR A 95 1.08 2.82 8.92
C THR A 95 1.58 3.74 10.01
N TRP A 96 2.70 4.39 9.71
CA TRP A 96 3.15 5.49 10.53
C TRP A 96 2.28 6.70 10.25
N SER A 97 1.79 7.35 11.32
CA SER A 97 0.91 8.50 11.23
C SER A 97 1.47 9.64 12.06
N ARG A 98 1.48 10.83 11.49
CA ARG A 98 1.72 12.10 12.17
C ARG A 98 0.45 12.94 12.06
N SER A 99 0.00 13.44 13.18
CA SER A 99 -1.16 14.31 13.27
C SER A 99 -0.81 15.55 14.06
N ASP A 100 -1.09 16.71 13.51
CA ASP A 100 -0.95 17.98 14.22
C ASP A 100 -2.17 18.27 15.11
N GLY A 101 -3.12 17.33 15.22
CA GLY A 101 -4.33 17.39 16.03
C GLY A 101 -4.85 16.04 16.52
N LYS A 102 -6.04 16.02 17.10
CA LYS A 102 -6.65 14.83 17.71
C LYS A 102 -7.41 14.01 16.66
N VAL A 103 -6.92 12.85 16.25
CA VAL A 103 -7.69 11.91 15.41
C VAL A 103 -8.46 10.89 16.23
N PHE A 104 -7.78 10.26 17.19
CA PHE A 104 -8.29 9.16 17.99
C PHE A 104 -7.91 9.39 19.48
N GLY A 105 -8.69 10.20 20.21
CA GLY A 105 -8.47 10.36 21.63
C GLY A 105 -8.10 11.77 22.11
N ASN A 106 -7.92 11.92 23.44
CA ASN A 106 -7.67 13.19 24.13
C ASN A 106 -6.16 13.52 24.24
N SER A 107 -5.42 13.59 23.14
CA SER A 107 -4.04 14.04 23.20
C SER A 107 -3.97 15.54 23.45
N LYS A 108 -3.26 15.93 24.51
CA LYS A 108 -2.99 17.35 24.87
C LYS A 108 -1.60 17.79 24.39
N ASN A 109 -0.98 17.07 23.45
CA ASN A 109 0.38 17.36 23.05
C ASN A 109 0.40 18.41 21.93
N PRO A 110 0.93 19.63 22.18
CA PRO A 110 0.99 20.71 21.18
C PRO A 110 1.92 20.40 19.99
N ASN A 111 2.79 19.40 20.11
CA ASN A 111 3.73 18.98 19.06
C ASN A 111 3.18 17.90 18.12
N GLY A 112 1.87 17.64 18.17
CA GLY A 112 1.24 16.55 17.42
C GLY A 112 1.45 15.18 18.04
N ASP A 113 0.71 14.18 17.57
CA ASP A 113 0.81 12.80 18.03
C ASP A 113 1.40 11.93 16.91
N HIS A 114 2.43 11.16 17.25
CA HIS A 114 3.04 10.19 16.35
C HIS A 114 2.67 8.78 16.83
N PHE A 115 2.13 7.95 15.95
CA PHE A 115 1.80 6.58 16.31
C PHE A 115 1.85 5.66 15.09
N VAL A 116 2.03 4.39 15.38
CA VAL A 116 2.01 3.33 14.39
C VAL A 116 0.69 2.57 14.51
N ASN A 117 0.02 2.39 13.38
CA ASN A 117 -1.16 1.57 13.25
C ASN A 117 -0.75 0.24 12.62
N PHE A 118 -1.20 -0.87 13.18
CA PHE A 118 -1.11 -2.18 12.56
C PHE A 118 -2.42 -2.47 11.84
N ILE A 119 -2.35 -2.82 10.56
CA ILE A 119 -3.54 -2.93 9.71
C ILE A 119 -3.50 -4.25 8.94
N PRO A 120 -4.06 -5.33 9.50
CA PRO A 120 -4.35 -6.52 8.71
C PRO A 120 -5.41 -6.19 7.65
N SER A 121 -5.37 -6.87 6.53
CA SER A 121 -6.31 -6.61 5.44
C SER A 121 -6.74 -7.89 4.77
N ILE A 122 -8.02 -7.96 4.42
CA ILE A 122 -8.57 -8.98 3.55
C ILE A 122 -9.57 -8.34 2.59
N GLY A 123 -9.49 -8.68 1.30
CA GLY A 123 -10.35 -8.04 0.33
C GLY A 123 -10.47 -8.80 -0.98
N TYR A 124 -11.29 -8.28 -1.84
CA TYR A 124 -11.42 -8.73 -3.22
C TYR A 124 -10.70 -7.76 -4.15
N ARG A 125 -9.79 -8.30 -4.97
CA ARG A 125 -9.04 -7.56 -6.00
C ARG A 125 -9.38 -8.10 -7.37
N ARG A 126 -9.55 -7.20 -8.34
CA ARG A 126 -9.69 -7.57 -9.74
C ARG A 126 -8.75 -6.77 -10.63
N HIS A 127 -8.16 -7.48 -11.59
CA HIS A 127 -7.37 -6.90 -12.66
C HIS A 127 -8.18 -6.94 -13.95
N THR A 128 -8.29 -5.80 -14.63
CA THR A 128 -9.00 -5.74 -15.92
C THR A 128 -8.04 -5.99 -17.09
N THR A 129 -8.59 -6.29 -18.26
CA THR A 129 -7.81 -6.41 -19.51
C THR A 129 -7.11 -5.11 -19.92
N LYS A 130 -7.65 -3.96 -19.51
CA LYS A 130 -7.05 -2.63 -19.73
C LYS A 130 -5.97 -2.27 -18.69
N ASN A 131 -5.48 -3.25 -17.93
CA ASN A 131 -4.49 -3.06 -16.86
C ASN A 131 -4.94 -2.12 -15.72
N VAL A 132 -6.24 -1.99 -15.52
CA VAL A 132 -6.78 -1.33 -14.34
C VAL A 132 -6.91 -2.37 -13.23
N MET A 133 -6.45 -2.03 -12.04
CA MET A 133 -6.68 -2.75 -10.80
C MET A 133 -7.74 -2.03 -9.99
N TRP A 134 -8.66 -2.76 -9.40
CA TRP A 134 -9.49 -2.24 -8.33
C TRP A 134 -9.59 -3.27 -7.19
N ARG A 135 -9.77 -2.77 -5.98
CA ARG A 135 -9.83 -3.57 -4.76
C ARG A 135 -10.84 -2.95 -3.78
N VAL A 136 -11.56 -3.81 -3.09
CA VAL A 136 -12.34 -3.46 -1.90
C VAL A 136 -11.87 -4.39 -0.78
N SER A 137 -11.58 -3.84 0.39
CA SER A 137 -10.99 -4.59 1.50
C SER A 137 -11.54 -4.17 2.85
N PHE A 138 -11.60 -5.13 3.76
CA PHE A 138 -11.74 -4.91 5.19
C PHE A 138 -10.33 -4.79 5.78
N THR A 139 -10.08 -3.70 6.51
CA THR A 139 -8.75 -3.28 6.96
C THR A 139 -8.81 -2.74 8.38
N PRO A 140 -9.16 -3.57 9.39
CA PRO A 140 -9.26 -3.09 10.75
C PRO A 140 -7.96 -2.46 11.22
N VAL A 141 -8.07 -1.30 11.85
CA VAL A 141 -6.94 -0.52 12.36
C VAL A 141 -6.75 -0.85 13.83
N ALA A 142 -5.60 -1.44 14.16
CA ALA A 142 -5.19 -1.73 15.53
C ALA A 142 -4.08 -0.77 15.96
N ASN A 143 -4.29 -0.04 17.04
CA ASN A 143 -3.32 0.89 17.61
C ASN A 143 -3.45 0.97 19.13
N LYS A 144 -2.69 1.90 19.76
CA LYS A 144 -2.71 2.13 21.23
C LYS A 144 -4.09 2.49 21.79
N TYR A 145 -5.04 2.89 20.95
CA TYR A 145 -6.40 3.28 21.35
C TYR A 145 -7.43 2.16 21.16
N GLY A 146 -7.04 1.03 20.55
CA GLY A 146 -7.91 -0.13 20.35
C GLY A 146 -7.96 -0.63 18.93
N LEU A 147 -9.01 -1.39 18.63
CA LEU A 147 -9.30 -1.96 17.32
C LEU A 147 -10.52 -1.26 16.72
N ILE A 148 -10.34 -0.68 15.54
CA ILE A 148 -11.36 0.07 14.83
C ILE A 148 -11.65 -0.67 13.52
N PRO A 149 -12.91 -1.11 13.26
CA PRO A 149 -13.29 -1.66 11.97
C PRO A 149 -13.15 -0.58 10.89
N TRP A 150 -12.47 -0.90 9.80
CA TRP A 150 -12.19 0.04 8.73
C TRP A 150 -12.32 -0.63 7.37
N LEU A 151 -12.63 0.15 6.36
CA LEU A 151 -12.79 -0.33 4.98
C LEU A 151 -11.83 0.43 4.07
N GLY A 152 -11.41 -0.22 3.00
CA GLY A 152 -10.60 0.38 1.95
C GLY A 152 -11.16 0.09 0.56
N ALA A 153 -11.10 1.11 -0.29
CA ALA A 153 -11.36 0.98 -1.72
C ALA A 153 -10.18 1.54 -2.50
N SER A 154 -9.71 0.81 -3.50
CA SER A 154 -8.54 1.19 -4.30
C SER A 154 -8.82 1.06 -5.78
N ILE A 155 -8.25 1.98 -6.56
CA ILE A 155 -8.23 1.93 -8.02
C ILE A 155 -6.89 2.41 -8.54
N GLY A 156 -6.35 1.72 -9.54
CA GLY A 156 -5.04 2.08 -10.09
C GLY A 156 -4.72 1.38 -11.40
N LYS A 157 -3.47 1.55 -11.81
CA LYS A 157 -2.95 1.02 -13.06
C LYS A 157 -1.77 0.09 -12.82
N ARG A 158 -1.73 -0.98 -13.60
CA ARG A 158 -0.68 -2.01 -13.60
C ARG A 158 0.27 -1.82 -14.76
N PHE A 159 1.54 -2.10 -14.55
CA PHE A 159 2.61 -2.01 -15.56
C PHE A 159 3.75 -3.00 -15.29
#